data_f0c742ef6521b35ca1d687a3dc3c6b58
#
_entry.id   f0c742ef6521b35ca1d687a3dc3c6b58
#
_cell.length_a   1.000
_cell.length_b   1.000
_cell.length_c   1.000
_cell.angle_alpha   90.00
_cell.angle_beta   90.00
_cell.angle_gamma   90.00
#
_symmetry.space_group_name_H-M   'P 1'
#
loop_
_entity.id
_entity.type
_entity.pdbx_description
1 polymer ?
#
loop_
_entity_poly.entity_id
_entity_poly.type
_entity_poly.pdbx_seq_one_letter_code
_entity_poly.pdbx_strand_id
1 'polypeptide(L)'
;PNIGALFASMASLRPNPELWRAHRQELTDPWVGPGAGRNQAMVDQVVNEWIDQWIDAGQVEWISQFAQPVPQTVMANILGWPTEDLKLLKYYGDGTVKPFVYGSKHNNILPAEETKTQFEVLDEFRQYTADLIKEKRKNPTEDMISFLTEVEYSPLKRKLHDLEINGIVYAMIIGGLETTQYAISEQI
;
A
#
# COMPACT_ATOMS: atom_id res chain seq x y z
N PRO A 1 -10.23 -17.03 -3.31
CA PRO A 1 -8.96 -16.36 -3.01
C PRO A 1 -8.80 -16.25 -1.51
N ASN A 2 -7.62 -16.63 -1.04
CA ASN A 2 -7.39 -16.70 0.39
C ASN A 2 -6.79 -15.36 0.85
N ILE A 3 -7.63 -14.43 1.34
CA ILE A 3 -7.18 -13.18 1.97
C ILE A 3 -6.13 -13.49 3.05
N GLY A 4 -6.28 -14.61 3.75
CA GLY A 4 -5.29 -15.13 4.69
C GLY A 4 -3.91 -15.34 4.08
N ALA A 5 -3.79 -15.65 2.79
CA ALA A 5 -2.48 -15.82 2.15
C ALA A 5 -1.77 -14.48 1.89
N LEU A 6 -2.51 -13.41 1.58
CA LEU A 6 -1.94 -12.06 1.48
C LEU A 6 -1.54 -11.51 2.86
N PHE A 7 -2.36 -11.75 3.87
CA PHE A 7 -2.07 -11.39 5.26
C PHE A 7 -1.00 -12.25 5.91
N ALA A 8 -0.92 -13.53 5.52
CA ALA A 8 0.01 -14.50 6.10
C ALA A 8 1.48 -14.07 5.94
N SER A 9 1.80 -13.31 4.90
CA SER A 9 3.17 -12.83 4.68
C SER A 9 3.67 -11.86 5.76
N MET A 10 2.77 -11.19 6.49
CA MET A 10 3.17 -10.21 7.52
C MET A 10 2.67 -10.55 8.93
N ALA A 11 1.38 -10.82 9.09
CA ALA A 11 0.80 -11.08 10.41
C ALA A 11 1.22 -12.44 10.97
N SER A 12 1.42 -13.43 10.11
CA SER A 12 1.88 -14.77 10.50
C SER A 12 3.33 -14.81 10.99
N LEU A 13 4.13 -13.78 10.71
CA LEU A 13 5.51 -13.70 11.18
C LEU A 13 5.63 -13.22 12.63
N ARG A 14 4.61 -12.59 13.19
CA ARG A 14 4.63 -12.10 14.57
C ARG A 14 4.93 -13.15 15.64
N PRO A 15 4.48 -14.41 15.52
CA PRO A 15 4.87 -15.46 16.46
C PRO A 15 6.35 -15.84 16.40
N ASN A 16 7.06 -15.47 15.33
CA ASN A 16 8.49 -15.68 15.19
C ASN A 16 9.24 -14.33 15.17
N PRO A 17 9.80 -13.89 16.32
CA PRO A 17 10.44 -12.57 16.42
C PRO A 17 11.63 -12.37 15.47
N GLU A 18 12.35 -13.44 15.13
CA GLU A 18 13.51 -13.37 14.25
C GLU A 18 13.07 -13.15 12.80
N LEU A 19 12.09 -13.91 12.32
CA LEU A 19 11.51 -13.71 10.99
C LEU A 19 10.82 -12.35 10.86
N TRP A 20 10.09 -11.91 11.89
CA TRP A 20 9.46 -10.61 11.89
C TRP A 20 10.50 -9.49 11.81
N ARG A 21 11.59 -9.60 12.55
CA ARG A 21 12.68 -8.62 12.57
C ARG A 21 13.40 -8.57 11.22
N ALA A 22 13.74 -9.73 10.65
CA ALA A 22 14.36 -9.83 9.34
C ALA A 22 13.43 -9.24 8.25
N HIS A 23 12.12 -9.55 8.29
CA HIS A 23 11.16 -8.98 7.37
C HIS A 23 11.12 -7.45 7.43
N ARG A 24 11.09 -6.89 8.64
CA ARG A 24 11.13 -5.45 8.83
C ARG A 24 12.43 -4.85 8.27
N GLN A 25 13.56 -5.33 8.73
CA GLN A 25 14.88 -4.73 8.45
C GLN A 25 15.29 -4.89 6.98
N GLU A 26 14.98 -6.00 6.36
CA GLU A 26 15.45 -6.30 5.00
C GLU A 26 14.46 -5.87 3.91
N LEU A 27 13.15 -5.87 4.18
CA LEU A 27 12.14 -5.68 3.14
C LEU A 27 11.40 -4.34 3.23
N THR A 28 11.11 -3.85 4.44
CA THR A 28 10.28 -2.64 4.59
C THR A 28 11.01 -1.45 5.17
N ASP A 29 11.87 -1.63 6.17
CA ASP A 29 12.60 -0.53 6.82
C ASP A 29 13.51 0.28 5.88
N PRO A 30 14.06 -0.26 4.78
CA PRO A 30 14.76 0.54 3.78
C PRO A 30 13.90 1.61 3.09
N TRP A 31 12.57 1.45 3.09
CA TRP A 31 11.62 2.33 2.39
C TRP A 31 10.74 3.14 3.32
N VAL A 32 10.37 2.57 4.46
CA VAL A 32 9.49 3.17 5.46
C VAL A 32 10.11 3.01 6.86
N GLY A 33 9.54 3.62 7.87
CA GLY A 33 10.15 3.58 9.20
C GLY A 33 11.54 4.22 9.21
N PRO A 34 12.62 3.52 9.62
CA PRO A 34 13.97 4.08 9.66
C PRO A 34 14.48 4.62 8.32
N GLY A 35 14.09 4.00 7.22
CA GLY A 35 14.47 4.40 5.85
C GLY A 35 13.58 5.49 5.24
N ALA A 36 12.53 5.91 5.92
CA ALA A 36 11.55 6.87 5.38
C ALA A 36 12.17 8.21 4.97
N GLY A 37 13.27 8.61 5.59
CA GLY A 37 13.98 9.86 5.27
C GLY A 37 14.42 9.99 3.79
N ARG A 38 14.61 8.87 3.09
CA ARG A 38 14.90 8.87 1.65
C ARG A 38 13.77 9.48 0.81
N ASN A 39 12.56 9.44 1.32
CA ASN A 39 11.35 9.90 0.62
C ASN A 39 11.05 11.38 0.90
N GLN A 40 11.80 12.06 1.79
CA GLN A 40 11.47 13.41 2.27
C GLN A 40 11.27 14.41 1.14
N ALA A 41 12.22 14.49 0.19
CA ALA A 41 12.13 15.45 -0.92
C ALA A 41 10.89 15.18 -1.81
N MET A 42 10.59 13.91 -2.07
CA MET A 42 9.38 13.52 -2.82
C MET A 42 8.11 13.88 -2.05
N VAL A 43 8.06 13.63 -0.74
CA VAL A 43 6.91 13.99 0.09
C VAL A 43 6.69 15.49 0.10
N ASP A 44 7.76 16.29 0.28
CA ASP A 44 7.69 17.75 0.25
C ASP A 44 7.17 18.27 -1.10
N GLN A 45 7.64 17.67 -2.20
CA GLN A 45 7.14 18.00 -3.54
C GLN A 45 5.65 17.68 -3.67
N VAL A 46 5.22 16.47 -3.33
CA VAL A 46 3.81 16.05 -3.42
C VAL A 46 2.91 16.96 -2.59
N VAL A 47 3.31 17.25 -1.36
CA VAL A 47 2.53 18.13 -0.47
C VAL A 47 2.36 19.52 -1.09
N ASN A 48 3.44 20.13 -1.60
CA ASN A 48 3.37 21.44 -2.24
C ASN A 48 2.52 21.42 -3.52
N GLU A 49 2.68 20.41 -4.38
CA GLU A 49 1.88 20.27 -5.60
C GLU A 49 0.37 20.19 -5.32
N TRP A 50 -0.04 19.53 -4.21
CA TRP A 50 -1.44 19.48 -3.81
C TRP A 50 -1.91 20.80 -3.17
N ILE A 51 -1.06 21.51 -2.41
CA ILE A 51 -1.39 22.84 -1.86
C ILE A 51 -1.56 23.87 -2.98
N ASP A 52 -0.68 23.87 -3.96
CA ASP A 52 -0.67 24.81 -5.08
C ASP A 52 -1.98 24.76 -5.91
N GLN A 53 -2.70 23.63 -5.90
CA GLN A 53 -3.96 23.51 -6.62
C GLN A 53 -5.10 24.36 -6.05
N TRP A 54 -5.02 24.76 -4.79
CA TRP A 54 -6.13 25.46 -4.11
C TRP A 54 -5.70 26.69 -3.31
N ILE A 55 -4.40 26.95 -3.12
CA ILE A 55 -3.92 28.03 -2.26
C ILE A 55 -4.42 29.40 -2.72
N ASP A 56 -4.47 29.66 -4.02
CA ASP A 56 -4.94 30.93 -4.59
C ASP A 56 -6.46 31.09 -4.46
N ALA A 57 -7.21 30.00 -4.35
CA ALA A 57 -8.66 30.06 -4.14
C ALA A 57 -9.04 30.48 -2.72
N GLY A 58 -8.10 30.42 -1.76
CA GLY A 58 -8.31 30.80 -0.36
C GLY A 58 -9.30 29.89 0.40
N GLN A 59 -9.71 28.80 -0.20
CA GLN A 59 -10.59 27.78 0.39
C GLN A 59 -10.28 26.40 -0.19
N VAL A 60 -10.52 25.36 0.58
CA VAL A 60 -10.24 23.96 0.21
C VAL A 60 -11.34 23.05 0.76
N GLU A 61 -11.73 22.04 -0.02
CA GLU A 61 -12.40 20.86 0.55
C GLU A 61 -11.31 19.91 1.03
N TRP A 62 -11.06 19.93 2.33
CA TRP A 62 -9.86 19.35 2.96
C TRP A 62 -9.68 17.86 2.67
N ILE A 63 -10.75 17.09 2.68
CA ILE A 63 -10.66 15.62 2.53
C ILE A 63 -10.29 15.28 1.10
N SER A 64 -11.09 15.71 0.12
CA SER A 64 -10.92 15.28 -1.27
C SER A 64 -9.80 16.01 -2.01
N GLN A 65 -9.43 17.22 -1.57
CA GLN A 65 -8.42 18.03 -2.24
C GLN A 65 -7.05 17.98 -1.56
N PHE A 66 -6.93 17.38 -0.36
CA PHE A 66 -5.65 17.27 0.34
C PHE A 66 -5.48 15.97 1.11
N ALA A 67 -6.29 15.72 2.16
CA ALA A 67 -6.04 14.62 3.10
C ALA A 67 -6.08 13.24 2.44
N GLN A 68 -6.90 13.07 1.41
CA GLN A 68 -7.00 11.83 0.65
C GLN A 68 -5.91 11.70 -0.44
N PRO A 69 -5.73 12.67 -1.36
CA PRO A 69 -4.81 12.49 -2.48
C PRO A 69 -3.33 12.52 -2.08
N VAL A 70 -2.95 13.23 -1.03
CA VAL A 70 -1.55 13.29 -0.58
C VAL A 70 -1.00 11.90 -0.24
N PRO A 71 -1.57 11.12 0.70
CA PRO A 71 -1.04 9.79 1.00
C PRO A 71 -1.14 8.83 -0.19
N GLN A 72 -2.14 8.97 -1.05
CA GLN A 72 -2.24 8.16 -2.26
C GLN A 72 -1.08 8.41 -3.22
N THR A 73 -0.76 9.68 -3.47
CA THR A 73 0.35 10.06 -4.35
C THR A 73 1.69 9.64 -3.74
N VAL A 74 1.89 9.85 -2.45
CA VAL A 74 3.11 9.41 -1.74
C VAL A 74 3.28 7.90 -1.83
N MET A 75 2.24 7.12 -1.57
CA MET A 75 2.29 5.66 -1.65
C MET A 75 2.53 5.15 -3.06
N ALA A 76 1.90 5.78 -4.07
CA ALA A 76 2.15 5.47 -5.46
C ALA A 76 3.63 5.65 -5.83
N ASN A 77 4.23 6.77 -5.44
CA ASN A 77 5.67 7.02 -5.67
C ASN A 77 6.56 6.01 -4.94
N ILE A 78 6.31 5.73 -3.67
CA ILE A 78 7.09 4.75 -2.90
C ILE A 78 7.03 3.36 -3.54
N LEU A 79 5.85 2.92 -3.95
CA LEU A 79 5.64 1.59 -4.53
C LEU A 79 6.09 1.51 -5.99
N GLY A 80 6.21 2.64 -6.70
CA GLY A 80 6.38 2.68 -8.15
C GLY A 80 5.09 2.35 -8.91
N TRP A 81 3.95 2.68 -8.30
CA TRP A 81 2.63 2.59 -8.91
C TRP A 81 2.45 3.73 -9.93
N PRO A 82 1.90 3.48 -11.12
CA PRO A 82 1.67 4.54 -12.10
C PRO A 82 0.78 5.65 -11.54
N THR A 83 1.21 6.90 -11.69
CA THR A 83 0.46 8.07 -11.16
C THR A 83 -0.86 8.32 -11.90
N GLU A 84 -0.98 7.87 -13.14
CA GLU A 84 -2.23 7.85 -13.90
C GLU A 84 -3.29 6.93 -13.30
N ASP A 85 -2.87 5.93 -12.52
CA ASP A 85 -3.72 4.92 -11.91
C ASP A 85 -4.05 5.21 -10.43
N LEU A 86 -3.88 6.46 -9.94
CA LEU A 86 -4.21 6.84 -8.56
C LEU A 86 -5.68 6.54 -8.18
N LYS A 87 -6.61 6.70 -9.13
CA LYS A 87 -8.03 6.35 -8.89
C LYS A 87 -8.21 4.85 -8.68
N LEU A 88 -7.44 4.05 -9.40
CA LEU A 88 -7.45 2.59 -9.26
C LEU A 88 -6.80 2.17 -7.94
N LEU A 89 -5.71 2.83 -7.54
CA LEU A 89 -5.08 2.62 -6.24
C LEU A 89 -6.06 2.89 -5.09
N LYS A 90 -6.85 3.98 -5.19
CA LYS A 90 -7.92 4.26 -4.21
C LYS A 90 -9.00 3.18 -4.21
N TYR A 91 -9.50 2.80 -5.37
CA TYR A 91 -10.52 1.75 -5.51
C TYR A 91 -10.06 0.44 -4.85
N TYR A 92 -8.82 0.04 -5.06
CA TYR A 92 -8.24 -1.12 -4.40
C TYR A 92 -8.04 -0.92 -2.89
N GLY A 93 -7.62 0.28 -2.47
CA GLY A 93 -7.50 0.62 -1.05
C GLY A 93 -8.84 0.44 -0.33
N ASP A 94 -9.88 1.09 -0.81
CA ASP A 94 -11.23 0.99 -0.23
C ASP A 94 -11.75 -0.46 -0.23
N GLY A 95 -11.57 -1.16 -1.34
CA GLY A 95 -12.01 -2.55 -1.49
C GLY A 95 -11.25 -3.54 -0.61
N THR A 96 -10.00 -3.26 -0.26
CA THR A 96 -9.20 -4.14 0.61
C THR A 96 -9.48 -3.90 2.09
N VAL A 97 -9.80 -2.67 2.48
CA VAL A 97 -10.06 -2.30 3.89
C VAL A 97 -11.44 -2.76 4.35
N LYS A 98 -12.47 -2.63 3.51
CA LYS A 98 -13.85 -3.02 3.87
C LYS A 98 -13.97 -4.45 4.40
N PRO A 99 -13.46 -5.50 3.74
CA PRO A 99 -13.53 -6.86 4.26
C PRO A 99 -12.75 -7.06 5.55
N PHE A 100 -11.69 -6.27 5.74
CA PHE A 100 -10.89 -6.31 6.94
C PHE A 100 -11.61 -5.73 8.15
N VAL A 101 -12.30 -4.60 7.96
CA VAL A 101 -12.98 -3.87 9.04
C VAL A 101 -14.36 -4.46 9.32
N TYR A 102 -15.13 -4.76 8.28
CA TYR A 102 -16.55 -5.10 8.39
C TYR A 102 -16.86 -6.57 8.11
N GLY A 103 -15.95 -7.31 7.50
CA GLY A 103 -16.13 -8.68 7.04
C GLY A 103 -15.58 -9.75 7.97
N SER A 104 -15.31 -9.46 9.26
CA SER A 104 -14.79 -10.45 10.20
C SER A 104 -15.81 -11.57 10.45
N LYS A 105 -15.32 -12.81 10.63
CA LYS A 105 -16.17 -14.00 10.87
C LYS A 105 -17.16 -13.85 12.02
N HIS A 106 -16.90 -12.95 12.97
CA HIS A 106 -17.72 -12.77 14.16
C HIS A 106 -18.75 -11.65 14.02
N ASN A 107 -18.55 -10.71 13.10
CA ASN A 107 -19.43 -9.56 12.90
C ASN A 107 -19.45 -9.15 11.42
N ASN A 108 -19.69 -10.10 10.51
CA ASN A 108 -19.87 -9.74 9.11
C ASN A 108 -21.17 -8.98 8.93
N ILE A 109 -21.07 -7.64 8.89
CA ILE A 109 -22.21 -6.74 8.68
C ILE A 109 -22.38 -6.36 7.20
N LEU A 110 -21.48 -6.83 6.32
CA LEU A 110 -21.63 -6.59 4.90
C LEU A 110 -22.70 -7.47 4.30
N PRO A 111 -23.60 -6.94 3.47
CA PRO A 111 -24.50 -7.74 2.65
C PRO A 111 -23.71 -8.76 1.80
N ALA A 112 -24.34 -9.89 1.50
CA ALA A 112 -23.70 -10.96 0.72
C ALA A 112 -23.19 -10.48 -0.66
N GLU A 113 -23.97 -9.62 -1.30
CA GLU A 113 -23.61 -9.03 -2.60
C GLU A 113 -22.36 -8.13 -2.48
N GLU A 114 -22.30 -7.29 -1.44
CA GLU A 114 -21.13 -6.43 -1.20
C GLU A 114 -19.90 -7.26 -0.83
N THR A 115 -20.07 -8.32 -0.05
CA THR A 115 -18.99 -9.26 0.27
C THR A 115 -18.42 -9.88 -1.01
N LYS A 116 -19.27 -10.29 -1.95
CA LYS A 116 -18.85 -10.82 -3.24
C LYS A 116 -18.05 -9.80 -4.03
N THR A 117 -18.56 -8.57 -4.15
CA THR A 117 -17.88 -7.47 -4.83
C THR A 117 -16.50 -7.20 -4.23
N GLN A 118 -16.35 -7.24 -2.90
CA GLN A 118 -15.05 -7.05 -2.26
C GLN A 118 -14.04 -8.16 -2.61
N PHE A 119 -14.49 -9.40 -2.80
CA PHE A 119 -13.61 -10.47 -3.27
C PHE A 119 -13.18 -10.28 -4.72
N GLU A 120 -14.06 -9.77 -5.57
CA GLU A 120 -13.75 -9.41 -6.96
C GLU A 120 -12.67 -8.30 -7.00
N VAL A 121 -12.85 -7.24 -6.21
CA VAL A 121 -11.84 -6.15 -6.07
C VAL A 121 -10.48 -6.69 -5.61
N LEU A 122 -10.45 -7.62 -4.67
CA LEU A 122 -9.21 -8.24 -4.21
C LEU A 122 -8.53 -9.07 -5.29
N ASP A 123 -9.28 -9.76 -6.12
CA ASP A 123 -8.73 -10.53 -7.24
C ASP A 123 -8.19 -9.60 -8.33
N GLU A 124 -8.89 -8.52 -8.65
CA GLU A 124 -8.43 -7.48 -9.57
C GLU A 124 -7.13 -6.83 -9.05
N PHE A 125 -7.09 -6.46 -7.78
CA PHE A 125 -5.88 -5.94 -7.13
C PHE A 125 -4.69 -6.89 -7.26
N ARG A 126 -4.91 -8.18 -6.97
CA ARG A 126 -3.85 -9.19 -7.06
C ARG A 126 -3.32 -9.34 -8.48
N GLN A 127 -4.22 -9.32 -9.47
CA GLN A 127 -3.83 -9.43 -10.86
C GLN A 127 -3.04 -8.19 -11.32
N TYR A 128 -3.55 -7.00 -11.03
CA TYR A 128 -2.87 -5.74 -11.35
C TYR A 128 -1.46 -5.69 -10.74
N THR A 129 -1.36 -5.98 -9.44
CA THR A 129 -0.08 -5.98 -8.74
C THR A 129 0.87 -7.05 -9.30
N ALA A 130 0.36 -8.23 -9.66
CA ALA A 130 1.18 -9.28 -10.28
C ALA A 130 1.76 -8.84 -11.64
N ASP A 131 0.97 -8.13 -12.44
CA ASP A 131 1.42 -7.62 -13.74
C ASP A 131 2.43 -6.47 -13.55
N LEU A 132 2.22 -5.59 -12.57
CA LEU A 132 3.17 -4.55 -12.20
C LEU A 132 4.51 -5.16 -11.72
N ILE A 133 4.48 -6.18 -10.88
CA ILE A 133 5.70 -6.90 -10.43
C ILE A 133 6.47 -7.48 -11.61
N LYS A 134 5.77 -8.12 -12.56
CA LYS A 134 6.40 -8.67 -13.77
C LYS A 134 7.06 -7.57 -14.62
N GLU A 135 6.41 -6.42 -14.72
CA GLU A 135 6.97 -5.26 -15.43
C GLU A 135 8.23 -4.74 -14.74
N LYS A 136 8.18 -4.57 -13.41
CA LYS A 136 9.33 -4.12 -12.60
C LYS A 136 10.51 -5.10 -12.62
N ARG A 137 10.26 -6.40 -12.76
CA ARG A 137 11.35 -7.39 -12.97
C ARG A 137 12.06 -7.20 -14.30
N LYS A 138 11.37 -6.72 -15.33
CA LYS A 138 11.98 -6.48 -16.66
C LYS A 138 12.64 -5.11 -16.73
N ASN A 139 11.98 -4.11 -16.15
CA ASN A 139 12.33 -2.71 -16.22
C ASN A 139 12.35 -2.12 -14.81
N PRO A 140 13.36 -2.44 -13.99
CA PRO A 140 13.43 -1.95 -12.62
C PRO A 140 13.64 -0.44 -12.58
N THR A 141 12.98 0.20 -11.64
CA THR A 141 13.08 1.64 -11.35
C THR A 141 13.43 1.86 -9.88
N GLU A 142 13.66 3.10 -9.47
CA GLU A 142 13.98 3.40 -8.06
C GLU A 142 12.69 3.44 -7.22
N ASP A 143 12.10 2.27 -6.96
CA ASP A 143 10.89 2.11 -6.16
C ASP A 143 10.92 0.82 -5.33
N MET A 144 9.98 0.73 -4.39
CA MET A 144 9.92 -0.39 -3.46
C MET A 144 9.60 -1.72 -4.14
N ILE A 145 8.72 -1.76 -5.16
CA ILE A 145 8.40 -3.01 -5.85
C ILE A 145 9.63 -3.52 -6.60
N SER A 146 10.35 -2.65 -7.33
CA SER A 146 11.60 -3.01 -8.00
C SER A 146 12.63 -3.55 -7.01
N PHE A 147 12.80 -2.88 -5.88
CA PHE A 147 13.68 -3.36 -4.80
C PHE A 147 13.28 -4.75 -4.32
N LEU A 148 11.99 -4.98 -4.05
CA LEU A 148 11.48 -6.28 -3.58
C LEU A 148 11.67 -7.40 -4.61
N THR A 149 11.72 -7.09 -5.91
CA THR A 149 12.00 -8.09 -6.94
C THR A 149 13.44 -8.56 -6.93
N GLU A 150 14.36 -7.73 -6.42
CA GLU A 150 15.81 -7.98 -6.50
C GLU A 150 16.42 -8.43 -5.17
N VAL A 151 15.84 -8.03 -4.04
CA VAL A 151 16.38 -8.33 -2.71
C VAL A 151 16.42 -9.84 -2.45
N GLU A 152 17.57 -10.32 -1.96
CA GLU A 152 17.70 -11.66 -1.41
C GLU A 152 17.27 -11.63 0.06
N TYR A 153 16.17 -12.32 0.37
CA TYR A 153 15.64 -12.39 1.72
C TYR A 153 16.39 -13.43 2.53
N SER A 154 17.19 -12.99 3.51
CA SER A 154 18.18 -13.82 4.21
C SER A 154 17.59 -15.07 4.88
N PRO A 155 16.39 -15.04 5.51
CA PRO A 155 15.82 -16.25 6.11
C PRO A 155 15.48 -17.35 5.10
N LEU A 156 15.19 -16.98 3.85
CA LEU A 156 14.84 -17.94 2.79
C LEU A 156 16.00 -18.21 1.85
N LYS A 157 17.08 -17.43 1.91
CA LYS A 157 18.27 -17.53 1.02
C LYS A 157 17.89 -17.52 -0.46
N ARG A 158 16.90 -16.72 -0.81
CA ARG A 158 16.40 -16.52 -2.19
C ARG A 158 15.68 -15.18 -2.33
N LYS A 159 15.48 -14.76 -3.56
CA LYS A 159 14.58 -13.66 -3.89
C LYS A 159 13.13 -14.02 -3.56
N LEU A 160 12.32 -12.98 -3.36
CA LEU A 160 10.89 -13.14 -3.09
C LEU A 160 10.13 -13.63 -4.32
N HIS A 161 9.12 -14.47 -4.11
CA HIS A 161 8.13 -14.81 -5.11
C HIS A 161 7.12 -13.67 -5.28
N ASP A 162 6.49 -13.59 -6.45
CA ASP A 162 5.52 -12.53 -6.76
C ASP A 162 4.36 -12.47 -5.76
N LEU A 163 3.91 -13.61 -5.24
CA LEU A 163 2.85 -13.64 -4.22
C LEU A 163 3.31 -13.05 -2.87
N GLU A 164 4.59 -13.21 -2.50
CA GLU A 164 5.16 -12.63 -1.29
C GLU A 164 5.28 -11.11 -1.43
N ILE A 165 5.73 -10.63 -2.60
CA ILE A 165 5.77 -9.20 -2.92
C ILE A 165 4.36 -8.61 -2.92
N ASN A 166 3.39 -9.29 -3.54
CA ASN A 166 2.00 -8.88 -3.57
C ASN A 166 1.43 -8.69 -2.14
N GLY A 167 1.76 -9.60 -1.22
CA GLY A 167 1.37 -9.50 0.18
C GLY A 167 1.99 -8.28 0.89
N ILE A 168 3.24 -7.92 0.57
CA ILE A 168 3.89 -6.73 1.12
C ILE A 168 3.21 -5.47 0.58
N VAL A 169 2.99 -5.39 -0.73
CA VAL A 169 2.29 -4.27 -1.39
C VAL A 169 0.89 -4.08 -0.80
N TYR A 170 0.15 -5.18 -0.62
CA TYR A 170 -1.16 -5.17 0.02
C TYR A 170 -1.12 -4.53 1.42
N ALA A 171 -0.17 -4.93 2.25
CA ALA A 171 -0.01 -4.39 3.58
C ALA A 171 0.40 -2.91 3.60
N MET A 172 1.23 -2.49 2.64
CA MET A 172 1.61 -1.08 2.46
C MET A 172 0.41 -0.22 2.09
N ILE A 173 -0.47 -0.70 1.22
CA ILE A 173 -1.69 0.01 0.83
C ILE A 173 -2.64 0.15 2.03
N ILE A 174 -2.93 -0.93 2.76
CA ILE A 174 -3.79 -0.86 3.95
C ILE A 174 -3.23 0.08 5.00
N GLY A 175 -1.92 0.01 5.26
CA GLY A 175 -1.29 0.82 6.30
C GLY A 175 -1.04 2.27 5.91
N GLY A 176 -0.90 2.58 4.63
CA GLY A 176 -0.41 3.87 4.15
C GLY A 176 -1.48 4.80 3.57
N LEU A 177 -2.64 4.30 3.17
CA LEU A 177 -3.68 5.13 2.55
C LEU A 177 -4.66 5.69 3.57
N GLU A 178 -5.61 4.90 4.02
CA GLU A 178 -6.73 5.39 4.83
C GLU A 178 -6.30 5.86 6.22
N THR A 179 -5.42 5.13 6.88
CA THR A 179 -4.95 5.52 8.22
C THR A 179 -4.24 6.87 8.21
N THR A 180 -3.44 7.13 7.17
CA THR A 180 -2.75 8.41 6.98
C THR A 180 -3.74 9.51 6.59
N GLN A 181 -4.70 9.21 5.71
CA GLN A 181 -5.77 10.14 5.37
C GLN A 181 -6.53 10.58 6.63
N TYR A 182 -6.95 9.65 7.48
CA TYR A 182 -7.65 9.97 8.73
C TYR A 182 -6.77 10.81 9.66
N ALA A 183 -5.50 10.44 9.83
CA ALA A 183 -4.58 11.22 10.65
C ALA A 183 -4.41 12.67 10.17
N ILE A 184 -4.35 12.90 8.86
CA ILE A 184 -4.33 14.25 8.28
C ILE A 184 -5.66 14.96 8.49
N SER A 185 -6.78 14.24 8.32
CA SER A 185 -8.12 14.83 8.45
C SER A 185 -8.41 15.36 9.86
N GLU A 186 -7.83 14.75 10.89
CA GLU A 186 -8.00 15.14 12.29
C GLU A 186 -7.13 16.34 12.72
N GLN A 187 -6.32 16.91 11.81
CA GLN A 187 -5.42 18.03 12.13
C GLN A 187 -6.08 19.42 12.03
N ILE A 188 -7.34 19.49 11.64
CA ILE A 188 -8.09 20.76 11.47
C ILE A 188 -9.15 20.94 12.56
#